data_02e900136ff34473512832097d5a41a9
#
_entry.id   02e900136ff34473512832097d5a41a9
#
_cell.length_a   1.000
_cell.length_b   1.000
_cell.length_c   1.000
_cell.angle_alpha   90.00
_cell.angle_beta   90.00
_cell.angle_gamma   90.00
#
_symmetry.space_group_name_H-M   'P 1'
#
loop_
_entity.id
_entity.type
_entity.pdbx_description
1 polymer ?
#
loop_
_entity_poly.entity_id
_entity_poly.type
_entity_poly.pdbx_seq_one_letter_code
_entity_poly.pdbx_strand_id
1 'polypeptide(L)'
;MHQPASHVPEMDLSQPAIVVDNLQRSFGKLQAVQGVSFSIGHGKVVGFVGANGAGKTTTMRILATLDYPNEGTVKIGGHNVVHYPAKVRRLLGWMPDSFGTYEHMTVLEYLDFYARALGYKGQERLKRIQEVMDFTDLTPLADRMSNKMSKGQTQRLCLGRALLHDPQILIMDEPAAGLDPKARVELKQLIRILAEEGKTILISSHILSELGEMCDSLLFIDKGRIVHHGDAESMTRGTAAVAETLVNVQVAGDPAKLVQWALTAPMIEVVEETKRGARLRVQSAEEGTLAGVLRRMITDGLQVTDFHREERKLEDAFIDMLGQIDKGTFKGDTPQHVQ
;
A
#
# COMPACT_ATOMS: atom_id res chain seq x y z
N MET A 1 38.75 6.02 -1.92
CA MET A 1 38.75 4.54 -1.94
C MET A 1 37.34 4.08 -2.28
N HIS A 2 37.14 3.48 -3.45
CA HIS A 2 35.84 2.94 -3.85
C HIS A 2 35.70 1.57 -3.18
N GLN A 3 34.78 1.46 -2.23
CA GLN A 3 34.41 0.13 -1.68
C GLN A 3 33.72 -0.67 -2.78
N PRO A 4 33.99 -1.98 -2.90
CA PRO A 4 33.36 -2.81 -3.92
C PRO A 4 31.84 -2.86 -3.74
N ALA A 5 31.13 -3.06 -4.86
CA ALA A 5 29.66 -3.10 -4.93
C ALA A 5 29.00 -4.13 -3.98
N SER A 6 29.75 -5.18 -3.63
CA SER A 6 29.33 -6.29 -2.77
C SER A 6 29.23 -5.98 -1.27
N HIS A 7 29.61 -4.76 -0.81
CA HIS A 7 29.51 -4.43 0.61
C HIS A 7 28.21 -3.65 0.90
N VAL A 8 27.11 -4.38 1.09
CA VAL A 8 25.89 -3.81 1.68
C VAL A 8 26.21 -3.43 3.12
N PRO A 9 25.96 -2.18 3.57
CA PRO A 9 26.16 -1.80 4.96
C PRO A 9 25.35 -2.71 5.88
N GLU A 10 25.90 -3.06 7.04
CA GLU A 10 25.13 -3.78 8.06
C GLU A 10 23.96 -2.91 8.52
N MET A 11 22.78 -3.51 8.54
CA MET A 11 21.61 -2.91 9.16
C MET A 11 21.65 -3.13 10.66
N ASP A 12 21.25 -2.14 11.41
CA ASP A 12 21.02 -2.28 12.85
C ASP A 12 19.68 -3.00 13.07
N LEU A 13 19.77 -4.32 13.25
CA LEU A 13 18.59 -5.17 13.48
C LEU A 13 17.94 -4.96 14.86
N SER A 14 18.58 -4.20 15.76
CA SER A 14 17.99 -3.84 17.05
C SER A 14 16.97 -2.71 16.94
N GLN A 15 16.92 -2.00 15.82
CA GLN A 15 15.98 -0.93 15.52
C GLN A 15 15.07 -1.33 14.34
N PRO A 16 13.88 -0.72 14.18
CA PRO A 16 13.07 -0.91 12.98
C PRO A 16 13.85 -0.54 11.71
N ALA A 17 13.49 -1.20 10.60
CA ALA A 17 14.12 -0.96 9.29
C ALA A 17 13.95 0.50 8.82
N ILE A 18 12.79 1.10 9.11
CA ILE A 18 12.47 2.50 8.82
C ILE A 18 11.98 3.16 10.10
N VAL A 19 12.54 4.29 10.48
CA VAL A 19 12.10 5.12 11.61
C VAL A 19 11.95 6.56 11.14
N VAL A 20 10.77 7.12 11.31
CA VAL A 20 10.44 8.52 11.03
C VAL A 20 9.93 9.14 12.31
N ASP A 21 10.55 10.24 12.72
CA ASP A 21 10.21 10.95 13.96
C ASP A 21 10.03 12.44 13.69
N ASN A 22 8.82 12.93 13.95
CA ASN A 22 8.38 14.32 13.81
C ASN A 22 8.81 14.98 12.48
N LEU A 23 8.70 14.23 11.37
CA LEU A 23 9.12 14.70 10.05
C LEU A 23 8.27 15.89 9.59
N GLN A 24 8.93 17.00 9.24
CA GLN A 24 8.28 18.19 8.69
C GLN A 24 8.93 18.60 7.38
N ARG A 25 8.10 19.00 6.41
CA ARG A 25 8.56 19.52 5.12
C ARG A 25 7.61 20.57 4.58
N SER A 26 8.14 21.73 4.24
CA SER A 26 7.39 22.85 3.65
C SER A 26 8.04 23.32 2.35
N PHE A 27 7.23 23.76 1.40
CA PHE A 27 7.63 24.42 0.15
C PHE A 27 7.00 25.82 0.12
N GLY A 28 7.77 26.83 0.51
CA GLY A 28 7.25 28.17 0.73
C GLY A 28 6.16 28.16 1.82
N LYS A 29 4.93 28.52 1.46
CA LYS A 29 3.78 28.54 2.41
C LYS A 29 3.07 27.17 2.52
N LEU A 30 3.35 26.23 1.64
CA LEU A 30 2.72 24.92 1.66
C LEU A 30 3.46 23.97 2.61
N GLN A 31 2.81 23.57 3.69
CA GLN A 31 3.28 22.52 4.57
C GLN A 31 2.88 21.16 4.02
N ALA A 32 3.78 20.50 3.29
CA ALA A 32 3.51 19.23 2.65
C ALA A 32 3.55 18.06 3.63
N VAL A 33 4.36 18.14 4.69
CA VAL A 33 4.48 17.13 5.76
C VAL A 33 4.51 17.85 7.09
N GLN A 34 3.69 17.42 8.06
CA GLN A 34 3.38 18.16 9.27
C GLN A 34 3.53 17.28 10.52
N GLY A 35 4.76 16.91 10.89
CA GLY A 35 5.04 16.14 12.10
C GLY A 35 4.71 14.65 11.96
N VAL A 36 5.02 14.07 10.80
CA VAL A 36 4.82 12.64 10.53
C VAL A 36 5.77 11.79 11.35
N SER A 37 5.22 10.81 12.10
CA SER A 37 5.98 9.83 12.87
C SER A 37 5.43 8.44 12.65
N PHE A 38 6.31 7.47 12.33
CA PHE A 38 5.99 6.04 12.23
C PHE A 38 7.27 5.21 12.23
N SER A 39 7.11 3.90 12.43
CA SER A 39 8.20 2.94 12.27
C SER A 39 7.72 1.69 11.51
N ILE A 40 8.64 1.06 10.77
CA ILE A 40 8.40 -0.17 10.01
C ILE A 40 9.44 -1.19 10.42
N GLY A 41 8.99 -2.35 10.89
CA GLY A 41 9.83 -3.48 11.24
C GLY A 41 10.50 -4.13 10.02
N HIS A 42 11.51 -4.96 10.26
CA HIS A 42 12.18 -5.71 9.20
C HIS A 42 11.25 -6.75 8.56
N GLY A 43 11.37 -6.93 7.24
CA GLY A 43 10.60 -7.91 6.48
C GLY A 43 9.10 -7.59 6.37
N LYS A 44 8.67 -6.38 6.72
CA LYS A 44 7.27 -5.97 6.65
C LYS A 44 6.95 -5.26 5.35
N VAL A 45 5.76 -5.51 4.83
CA VAL A 45 5.18 -4.79 3.69
C VAL A 45 4.15 -3.80 4.23
N VAL A 46 4.39 -2.52 4.03
CA VAL A 46 3.52 -1.45 4.54
C VAL A 46 2.97 -0.61 3.39
N GLY A 47 1.65 -0.48 3.35
CA GLY A 47 0.95 0.37 2.40
C GLY A 47 0.88 1.81 2.91
N PHE A 48 1.28 2.78 2.10
CA PHE A 48 1.22 4.22 2.41
C PHE A 48 0.10 4.86 1.60
N VAL A 49 -1.03 5.10 2.24
CA VAL A 49 -2.31 5.46 1.63
C VAL A 49 -2.65 6.92 1.90
N GLY A 50 -3.21 7.58 0.90
CA GLY A 50 -3.72 8.95 1.04
C GLY A 50 -4.05 9.56 -0.30
N ALA A 51 -4.83 10.63 -0.30
CA ALA A 51 -5.18 11.37 -1.50
C ALA A 51 -3.95 11.99 -2.19
N ASN A 52 -4.11 12.39 -3.45
CA ASN A 52 -3.08 13.15 -4.15
C ASN A 52 -2.82 14.48 -3.41
N GLY A 53 -1.55 14.79 -3.19
CA GLY A 53 -1.14 15.95 -2.41
C GLY A 53 -1.15 15.76 -0.88
N ALA A 54 -1.51 14.58 -0.36
CA ALA A 54 -1.52 14.31 1.08
C ALA A 54 -0.11 14.28 1.73
N GLY A 55 0.98 14.28 0.95
CA GLY A 55 2.35 14.27 1.45
C GLY A 55 3.11 12.95 1.24
N LYS A 56 2.50 11.91 0.61
CA LYS A 56 3.12 10.60 0.37
C LYS A 56 4.47 10.71 -0.35
N THR A 57 4.47 11.19 -1.58
CA THR A 57 5.67 11.35 -2.42
C THR A 57 6.75 12.19 -1.73
N THR A 58 6.36 13.29 -1.06
CA THR A 58 7.32 14.14 -0.31
C THR A 58 7.99 13.35 0.80
N THR A 59 7.23 12.63 1.61
CA THR A 59 7.75 11.76 2.67
C THR A 59 8.69 10.72 2.09
N MET A 60 8.26 9.96 1.08
CA MET A 60 9.05 8.89 0.46
C MET A 60 10.34 9.40 -0.19
N ARG A 61 10.33 10.60 -0.80
CA ARG A 61 11.54 11.23 -1.36
C ARG A 61 12.57 11.57 -0.29
N ILE A 62 12.12 12.00 0.91
CA ILE A 62 13.02 12.24 2.05
C ILE A 62 13.63 10.92 2.54
N LEU A 63 12.83 9.87 2.67
CA LEU A 63 13.31 8.54 3.02
C LEU A 63 14.35 8.04 2.00
N ALA A 64 14.08 8.28 0.71
CA ALA A 64 14.98 7.90 -0.39
C ALA A 64 16.22 8.82 -0.55
N THR A 65 16.45 9.75 0.37
CA THR A 65 17.57 10.72 0.31
C THR A 65 17.54 11.65 -0.90
N LEU A 66 16.38 11.88 -1.48
CA LEU A 66 16.17 12.73 -2.66
C LEU A 66 15.66 14.13 -2.30
N ASP A 67 15.30 14.34 -1.03
CA ASP A 67 14.93 15.64 -0.48
C ASP A 67 15.36 15.70 1.00
N TYR A 68 15.30 16.89 1.59
CA TYR A 68 15.72 17.15 2.97
C TYR A 68 14.50 17.50 3.83
N PRO A 69 14.43 17.01 5.10
CA PRO A 69 13.43 17.50 6.04
C PRO A 69 13.74 18.95 6.46
N ASN A 70 12.71 19.71 6.82
CA ASN A 70 12.91 20.97 7.54
C ASN A 70 13.17 20.72 9.02
N GLU A 71 12.41 19.75 9.60
CA GLU A 71 12.54 19.32 10.99
C GLU A 71 12.28 17.81 11.10
N GLY A 72 12.64 17.25 12.25
CA GLY A 72 12.49 15.83 12.52
C GLY A 72 13.66 14.98 12.05
N THR A 73 13.57 13.68 12.27
CA THR A 73 14.62 12.71 11.91
C THR A 73 14.05 11.54 11.16
N VAL A 74 14.84 11.02 10.21
CA VAL A 74 14.55 9.81 9.46
C VAL A 74 15.76 8.89 9.49
N LYS A 75 15.55 7.62 9.83
CA LYS A 75 16.58 6.59 9.80
C LYS A 75 16.13 5.41 8.94
N ILE A 76 17.04 4.88 8.15
CA ILE A 76 16.88 3.70 7.30
C ILE A 76 17.98 2.71 7.67
N GLY A 77 17.61 1.51 8.12
CA GLY A 77 18.57 0.50 8.60
C GLY A 77 19.46 1.01 9.74
N GLY A 78 18.93 1.87 10.63
CA GLY A 78 19.67 2.52 11.69
C GLY A 78 20.46 3.78 11.28
N HIS A 79 20.57 4.09 9.96
CA HIS A 79 21.35 5.23 9.47
C HIS A 79 20.46 6.44 9.18
N ASN A 80 20.85 7.61 9.72
CA ASN A 80 20.16 8.88 9.44
C ASN A 80 20.33 9.27 7.96
N VAL A 81 19.21 9.55 7.28
CA VAL A 81 19.17 9.80 5.82
C VAL A 81 19.91 11.08 5.40
N VAL A 82 20.02 12.07 6.30
CA VAL A 82 20.70 13.34 6.05
C VAL A 82 22.20 13.21 6.27
N HIS A 83 22.61 12.52 7.34
CA HIS A 83 24.03 12.43 7.72
C HIS A 83 24.77 11.30 6.98
N TYR A 84 24.07 10.21 6.62
CA TYR A 84 24.68 9.04 5.99
C TYR A 84 23.98 8.63 4.68
N PRO A 85 23.68 9.55 3.74
CA PRO A 85 22.89 9.25 2.55
C PRO A 85 23.52 8.16 1.67
N ALA A 86 24.86 8.08 1.62
CA ALA A 86 25.56 7.06 0.84
C ALA A 86 25.36 5.64 1.39
N LYS A 87 25.26 5.47 2.72
CA LYS A 87 24.94 4.18 3.36
C LYS A 87 23.49 3.82 3.10
N VAL A 88 22.57 4.77 3.29
CA VAL A 88 21.14 4.58 3.05
C VAL A 88 20.86 4.13 1.62
N ARG A 89 21.46 4.77 0.61
CA ARG A 89 21.29 4.41 -0.81
C ARG A 89 21.77 3.02 -1.17
N ARG A 90 22.64 2.42 -0.39
CA ARG A 90 23.07 1.03 -0.57
C ARG A 90 22.10 0.02 0.04
N LEU A 91 21.35 0.43 1.06
CA LEU A 91 20.32 -0.38 1.69
C LEU A 91 18.96 -0.29 0.99
N LEU A 92 18.75 0.79 0.22
CA LEU A 92 17.46 1.21 -0.27
C LEU A 92 17.34 1.14 -1.79
N GLY A 93 16.34 0.41 -2.30
CA GLY A 93 15.85 0.50 -3.67
C GLY A 93 14.71 1.52 -3.77
N TRP A 94 14.82 2.46 -4.70
CA TRP A 94 13.81 3.49 -4.94
C TRP A 94 13.13 3.31 -6.30
N MET A 95 11.81 3.23 -6.28
CA MET A 95 10.95 3.19 -7.45
C MET A 95 9.99 4.40 -7.42
N PRO A 96 10.22 5.46 -8.21
CA PRO A 96 9.33 6.62 -8.30
C PRO A 96 8.08 6.30 -9.12
N ASP A 97 7.02 7.10 -8.94
CA ASP A 97 5.80 7.06 -9.76
C ASP A 97 6.10 7.21 -11.26
N SER A 98 7.02 8.11 -11.59
CA SER A 98 7.49 8.27 -12.96
C SER A 98 9.01 8.32 -13.02
N PHE A 99 9.57 7.68 -14.03
CA PHE A 99 11.00 7.74 -14.29
C PHE A 99 11.27 7.85 -15.79
N GLY A 100 12.38 8.50 -16.12
CA GLY A 100 12.83 8.66 -17.50
C GLY A 100 13.53 7.42 -18.01
N THR A 101 13.31 7.11 -19.27
CA THR A 101 14.14 6.21 -20.07
C THR A 101 15.01 7.05 -20.99
N TYR A 102 16.14 6.49 -21.43
CA TYR A 102 17.02 7.18 -22.36
C TYR A 102 16.66 6.80 -23.80
N GLU A 103 16.61 7.79 -24.69
CA GLU A 103 16.52 7.54 -26.11
C GLU A 103 17.75 6.77 -26.59
N HIS A 104 17.57 5.86 -27.55
CA HIS A 104 18.63 5.04 -28.13
C HIS A 104 19.37 4.09 -27.15
N MET A 105 18.73 3.70 -26.05
CA MET A 105 19.27 2.74 -25.10
C MET A 105 18.32 1.55 -24.97
N THR A 106 18.85 0.34 -25.16
CA THR A 106 18.10 -0.92 -24.96
C THR A 106 17.89 -1.19 -23.46
N VAL A 107 17.02 -2.14 -23.14
CA VAL A 107 16.79 -2.60 -21.75
C VAL A 107 18.09 -3.09 -21.13
N LEU A 108 18.85 -3.92 -21.84
CA LEU A 108 20.14 -4.43 -21.37
C LEU A 108 21.15 -3.30 -21.12
N GLU A 109 21.30 -2.38 -22.07
CA GLU A 109 22.21 -1.24 -21.93
C GLU A 109 21.81 -0.31 -20.79
N TYR A 110 20.51 -0.12 -20.57
CA TYR A 110 19.99 0.65 -19.43
C TYR A 110 20.40 0.02 -18.09
N LEU A 111 20.19 -1.28 -17.92
CA LEU A 111 20.58 -1.99 -16.71
C LEU A 111 22.10 -2.05 -16.55
N ASP A 112 22.85 -2.24 -17.64
CA ASP A 112 24.32 -2.23 -17.62
C ASP A 112 24.88 -0.86 -17.20
N PHE A 113 24.29 0.22 -17.69
CA PHE A 113 24.66 1.58 -17.29
C PHE A 113 24.53 1.77 -15.76
N TYR A 114 23.38 1.38 -15.17
CA TYR A 114 23.16 1.51 -13.74
C TYR A 114 24.02 0.53 -12.92
N ALA A 115 24.22 -0.70 -13.40
CA ALA A 115 25.11 -1.66 -12.74
C ALA A 115 26.55 -1.14 -12.67
N ARG A 116 27.03 -0.49 -13.74
CA ARG A 116 28.34 0.21 -13.73
C ARG A 116 28.39 1.36 -12.75
N ALA A 117 27.33 2.18 -12.71
CA ALA A 117 27.22 3.31 -11.77
C ALA A 117 27.23 2.83 -10.31
N LEU A 118 26.67 1.65 -10.03
CA LEU A 118 26.71 0.98 -8.72
C LEU A 118 28.07 0.33 -8.40
N GLY A 119 28.99 0.28 -9.39
CA GLY A 119 30.35 -0.22 -9.20
C GLY A 119 30.58 -1.69 -9.57
N TYR A 120 29.59 -2.38 -10.13
CA TYR A 120 29.73 -3.75 -10.62
C TYR A 120 30.68 -3.84 -11.81
N LYS A 121 31.52 -4.90 -11.87
CA LYS A 121 32.55 -5.09 -12.91
C LYS A 121 32.54 -6.52 -13.44
N GLY A 122 33.05 -6.68 -14.67
CA GLY A 122 33.32 -7.99 -15.26
C GLY A 122 32.14 -8.95 -15.22
N GLN A 123 32.41 -10.19 -14.87
CA GLN A 123 31.41 -11.26 -14.82
C GLN A 123 30.35 -11.07 -13.73
N GLU A 124 30.72 -10.48 -12.58
CA GLU A 124 29.78 -10.14 -11.50
C GLU A 124 28.69 -9.22 -12.00
N ARG A 125 29.04 -8.20 -12.79
CA ARG A 125 28.06 -7.28 -13.41
C ARG A 125 27.09 -8.00 -14.33
N LEU A 126 27.62 -8.83 -15.24
CA LEU A 126 26.79 -9.57 -16.21
C LEU A 126 25.85 -10.54 -15.50
N LYS A 127 26.35 -11.27 -14.51
CA LYS A 127 25.55 -12.16 -13.69
C LYS A 127 24.43 -11.42 -12.98
N ARG A 128 24.72 -10.29 -12.33
CA ARG A 128 23.73 -9.51 -11.61
C ARG A 128 22.65 -8.94 -12.52
N ILE A 129 23.01 -8.46 -13.69
CA ILE A 129 22.06 -7.98 -14.70
C ILE A 129 21.15 -9.12 -15.13
N GLN A 130 21.70 -10.30 -15.41
CA GLN A 130 20.90 -11.45 -15.83
C GLN A 130 19.92 -11.88 -14.74
N GLU A 131 20.36 -11.99 -13.48
CA GLU A 131 19.48 -12.31 -12.34
C GLU A 131 18.30 -11.34 -12.23
N VAL A 132 18.57 -10.05 -12.36
CA VAL A 132 17.53 -9.02 -12.30
C VAL A 132 16.59 -9.08 -13.50
N MET A 133 17.12 -9.31 -14.70
CA MET A 133 16.30 -9.44 -15.92
C MET A 133 15.39 -10.67 -15.88
N ASP A 134 15.90 -11.78 -15.35
CA ASP A 134 15.12 -13.02 -15.19
C ASP A 134 14.02 -12.82 -14.14
N PHE A 135 14.36 -12.23 -13.00
CA PHE A 135 13.38 -11.93 -11.94
C PHE A 135 12.25 -11.01 -12.41
N THR A 136 12.57 -9.99 -13.21
CA THR A 136 11.59 -8.99 -13.69
C THR A 136 10.97 -9.34 -15.04
N ASP A 137 11.25 -10.54 -15.58
CA ASP A 137 10.78 -11.00 -16.90
C ASP A 137 11.12 -10.01 -18.03
N LEU A 138 12.35 -9.49 -18.00
CA LEU A 138 12.90 -8.57 -19.00
C LEU A 138 13.84 -9.24 -19.99
N THR A 139 14.26 -10.50 -19.74
CA THR A 139 15.19 -11.23 -20.60
C THR A 139 14.72 -11.30 -22.07
N PRO A 140 13.43 -11.54 -22.38
CA PRO A 140 12.94 -11.52 -23.77
C PRO A 140 12.97 -10.12 -24.42
N LEU A 141 13.18 -9.09 -23.63
CA LEU A 141 13.14 -7.68 -24.05
C LEU A 141 14.52 -7.02 -24.02
N ALA A 142 15.60 -7.79 -23.83
CA ALA A 142 16.98 -7.28 -23.67
C ALA A 142 17.38 -6.25 -24.74
N ASP A 143 17.09 -6.54 -26.00
CA ASP A 143 17.47 -5.70 -27.15
C ASP A 143 16.39 -4.66 -27.50
N ARG A 144 15.27 -4.62 -26.77
CA ARG A 144 14.21 -3.65 -27.01
C ARG A 144 14.62 -2.26 -26.51
N MET A 145 14.34 -1.23 -27.29
CA MET A 145 14.56 0.15 -26.88
C MET A 145 13.71 0.50 -25.65
N SER A 146 14.33 1.04 -24.61
CA SER A 146 13.69 1.34 -23.32
C SER A 146 12.53 2.35 -23.45
N ASN A 147 12.60 3.28 -24.40
CA ASN A 147 11.55 4.25 -24.71
C ASN A 147 10.39 3.70 -25.55
N LYS A 148 10.46 2.43 -26.01
CA LYS A 148 9.40 1.74 -26.78
C LYS A 148 8.70 0.65 -25.98
N MET A 149 8.86 0.65 -24.67
CA MET A 149 8.23 -0.31 -23.78
C MET A 149 6.80 0.11 -23.43
N SER A 150 5.92 -0.87 -23.17
CA SER A 150 4.62 -0.59 -22.56
C SER A 150 4.80 -0.07 -21.13
N LYS A 151 3.78 0.56 -20.55
CA LYS A 151 3.86 1.07 -19.18
C LYS A 151 4.23 -0.04 -18.17
N GLY A 152 3.62 -1.23 -18.26
CA GLY A 152 3.97 -2.36 -17.41
C GLY A 152 5.41 -2.83 -17.57
N GLN A 153 5.91 -2.91 -18.83
CA GLN A 153 7.30 -3.25 -19.08
C GLN A 153 8.25 -2.18 -18.53
N THR A 154 7.88 -0.91 -18.63
CA THR A 154 8.64 0.21 -18.09
C THR A 154 8.70 0.14 -16.55
N GLN A 155 7.60 -0.21 -15.87
CA GLN A 155 7.58 -0.42 -14.43
C GLN A 155 8.48 -1.59 -14.00
N ARG A 156 8.47 -2.70 -14.74
CA ARG A 156 9.40 -3.81 -14.51
C ARG A 156 10.86 -3.40 -14.68
N LEU A 157 11.17 -2.57 -15.65
CA LEU A 157 12.51 -2.01 -15.84
C LEU A 157 12.92 -1.10 -14.67
N CYS A 158 12.00 -0.28 -14.16
CA CYS A 158 12.22 0.54 -12.98
C CYS A 158 12.49 -0.33 -11.73
N LEU A 159 11.69 -1.37 -11.53
CA LEU A 159 11.91 -2.34 -10.46
C LEU A 159 13.26 -3.04 -10.61
N GLY A 160 13.59 -3.52 -11.81
CA GLY A 160 14.88 -4.13 -12.10
C GLY A 160 16.05 -3.21 -11.73
N ARG A 161 15.99 -1.94 -12.14
CA ARG A 161 16.99 -0.94 -11.75
C ARG A 161 17.10 -0.79 -10.24
N ALA A 162 15.96 -0.74 -9.53
CA ALA A 162 15.93 -0.60 -8.06
C ALA A 162 16.53 -1.82 -7.35
N LEU A 163 16.49 -3.01 -7.98
CA LEU A 163 16.99 -4.26 -7.44
C LEU A 163 18.47 -4.55 -7.75
N LEU A 164 19.12 -3.81 -8.66
CA LEU A 164 20.49 -4.10 -9.11
C LEU A 164 21.52 -4.27 -7.97
N HIS A 165 21.41 -3.51 -6.89
CA HIS A 165 22.34 -3.54 -5.76
C HIS A 165 21.86 -4.39 -4.59
N ASP A 166 20.83 -5.22 -4.82
CA ASP A 166 20.22 -6.11 -3.84
C ASP A 166 19.82 -5.42 -2.53
N PRO A 167 18.97 -4.39 -2.58
CA PRO A 167 18.59 -3.63 -1.41
C PRO A 167 17.79 -4.49 -0.42
N GLN A 168 17.93 -4.18 0.87
CA GLN A 168 17.14 -4.80 1.94
C GLN A 168 15.78 -4.12 2.13
N ILE A 169 15.68 -2.86 1.69
CA ILE A 169 14.50 -2.02 1.84
C ILE A 169 14.09 -1.48 0.47
N LEU A 170 12.82 -1.55 0.15
CA LEU A 170 12.25 -1.00 -1.09
C LEU A 170 11.22 0.08 -0.76
N ILE A 171 11.34 1.22 -1.42
CA ILE A 171 10.32 2.27 -1.37
C ILE A 171 9.78 2.46 -2.79
N MET A 172 8.47 2.28 -2.95
CA MET A 172 7.79 2.29 -4.24
C MET A 172 6.65 3.31 -4.23
N ASP A 173 6.79 4.36 -5.03
CA ASP A 173 5.78 5.43 -5.12
C ASP A 173 4.84 5.16 -6.29
N GLU A 174 3.57 4.81 -5.99
CA GLU A 174 2.49 4.51 -6.94
C GLU A 174 2.89 3.51 -8.05
N PRO A 175 3.53 2.37 -7.74
CA PRO A 175 4.15 1.50 -8.77
C PRO A 175 3.12 0.84 -9.69
N ALA A 176 1.86 0.69 -9.27
CA ALA A 176 0.79 0.10 -10.06
C ALA A 176 -0.07 1.14 -10.81
N ALA A 177 0.21 2.44 -10.64
CA ALA A 177 -0.60 3.50 -11.23
C ALA A 177 -0.67 3.42 -12.76
N GLY A 178 -1.90 3.34 -13.29
CA GLY A 178 -2.18 3.30 -14.73
C GLY A 178 -1.67 2.05 -15.45
N LEU A 179 -1.41 0.96 -14.74
CA LEU A 179 -1.20 -0.35 -15.32
C LEU A 179 -2.54 -0.98 -15.73
N ASP A 180 -2.52 -1.78 -16.78
CA ASP A 180 -3.63 -2.67 -17.09
C ASP A 180 -3.78 -3.78 -16.01
N PRO A 181 -4.95 -4.46 -15.91
CA PRO A 181 -5.17 -5.46 -14.87
C PRO A 181 -4.14 -6.60 -14.85
N LYS A 182 -3.66 -7.03 -16.02
CA LYS A 182 -2.66 -8.11 -16.11
C LYS A 182 -1.31 -7.67 -15.57
N ALA A 183 -0.78 -6.53 -16.03
CA ALA A 183 0.49 -5.99 -15.57
C ALA A 183 0.47 -5.68 -14.06
N ARG A 184 -0.69 -5.28 -13.52
CA ARG A 184 -0.89 -5.05 -12.09
C ARG A 184 -0.77 -6.35 -11.28
N VAL A 185 -1.40 -7.44 -11.73
CA VAL A 185 -1.28 -8.76 -11.07
C VAL A 185 0.16 -9.24 -11.10
N GLU A 186 0.84 -9.12 -12.23
CA GLU A 186 2.24 -9.52 -12.39
C GLU A 186 3.16 -8.72 -11.46
N LEU A 187 2.97 -7.40 -11.35
CA LEU A 187 3.74 -6.57 -10.41
C LEU A 187 3.49 -6.96 -8.94
N LYS A 188 2.23 -7.23 -8.57
CA LYS A 188 1.87 -7.72 -7.22
C LYS A 188 2.60 -9.03 -6.88
N GLN A 189 2.70 -9.95 -7.84
CA GLN A 189 3.43 -11.21 -7.65
C GLN A 189 4.91 -10.98 -7.38
N LEU A 190 5.57 -10.08 -8.13
CA LEU A 190 6.98 -9.73 -7.90
C LEU A 190 7.19 -9.13 -6.51
N ILE A 191 6.31 -8.22 -6.08
CA ILE A 191 6.37 -7.61 -4.74
C ILE A 191 6.20 -8.69 -3.65
N ARG A 192 5.28 -9.64 -3.84
CA ARG A 192 5.07 -10.75 -2.90
C ARG A 192 6.32 -11.62 -2.77
N ILE A 193 6.97 -11.98 -3.87
CA ILE A 193 8.22 -12.75 -3.84
C ILE A 193 9.31 -12.00 -3.06
N LEU A 194 9.46 -10.69 -3.29
CA LEU A 194 10.43 -9.87 -2.57
C LEU A 194 10.14 -9.80 -1.06
N ALA A 195 8.86 -9.79 -0.68
CA ALA A 195 8.44 -9.85 0.72
C ALA A 195 8.76 -11.22 1.34
N GLU A 196 8.52 -12.31 0.63
CA GLU A 196 8.85 -13.68 1.05
C GLU A 196 10.38 -13.88 1.21
N GLU A 197 11.20 -13.16 0.43
CA GLU A 197 12.65 -13.07 0.61
C GLU A 197 13.07 -12.22 1.83
N GLY A 198 12.13 -11.69 2.59
CA GLY A 198 12.38 -10.92 3.81
C GLY A 198 12.73 -9.45 3.58
N LYS A 199 12.53 -8.90 2.38
CA LYS A 199 12.74 -7.48 2.13
C LYS A 199 11.65 -6.63 2.79
N THR A 200 12.04 -5.50 3.36
CA THR A 200 11.11 -4.51 3.92
C THR A 200 10.61 -3.61 2.79
N ILE A 201 9.29 -3.45 2.65
CA ILE A 201 8.70 -2.73 1.52
C ILE A 201 7.74 -1.66 2.02
N LEU A 202 7.95 -0.42 1.59
CA LEU A 202 6.99 0.68 1.73
C LEU A 202 6.45 1.03 0.35
N ILE A 203 5.15 0.84 0.14
CA ILE A 203 4.50 1.03 -1.15
C ILE A 203 3.37 2.04 -1.03
N SER A 204 3.37 3.10 -1.84
CA SER A 204 2.23 4.01 -1.88
C SER A 204 1.21 3.58 -2.93
N SER A 205 -0.06 3.82 -2.62
CA SER A 205 -1.16 3.78 -3.58
C SER A 205 -2.30 4.69 -3.11
N HIS A 206 -3.09 5.17 -4.06
CA HIS A 206 -4.37 5.82 -3.80
C HIS A 206 -5.54 4.82 -3.90
N ILE A 207 -5.28 3.55 -4.24
CA ILE A 207 -6.27 2.46 -4.35
C ILE A 207 -6.06 1.51 -3.18
N LEU A 208 -6.96 1.58 -2.20
CA LEU A 208 -6.83 0.82 -0.94
C LEU A 208 -6.96 -0.69 -1.13
N SER A 209 -7.92 -1.12 -1.95
CA SER A 209 -8.15 -2.54 -2.22
C SER A 209 -6.92 -3.25 -2.78
N GLU A 210 -6.06 -2.53 -3.50
CA GLU A 210 -4.81 -3.10 -4.00
C GLU A 210 -3.80 -3.40 -2.91
N LEU A 211 -3.75 -2.56 -1.87
CA LEU A 211 -2.80 -2.68 -0.76
C LEU A 211 -3.29 -3.64 0.32
N GLY A 212 -4.61 -3.71 0.56
CA GLY A 212 -5.18 -4.57 1.60
C GLY A 212 -4.86 -6.05 1.46
N GLU A 213 -4.61 -6.51 0.21
CA GLU A 213 -4.27 -7.91 -0.08
C GLU A 213 -2.77 -8.23 0.02
N MET A 214 -1.90 -7.20 0.02
CA MET A 214 -0.45 -7.38 -0.09
C MET A 214 0.32 -6.90 1.13
N CYS A 215 -0.28 -6.02 1.94
CA CYS A 215 0.43 -5.33 3.01
C CYS A 215 0.09 -5.92 4.38
N ASP A 216 1.09 -6.04 5.24
CA ASP A 216 0.91 -6.42 6.64
C ASP A 216 0.18 -5.32 7.42
N SER A 217 0.42 -4.06 7.06
CA SER A 217 -0.24 -2.90 7.67
C SER A 217 -0.36 -1.73 6.69
N LEU A 218 -1.24 -0.79 7.03
CA LEU A 218 -1.52 0.40 6.25
C LEU A 218 -1.23 1.65 7.09
N LEU A 219 -0.49 2.57 6.50
CA LEU A 219 -0.25 3.93 7.00
C LEU A 219 -1.11 4.90 6.21
N PHE A 220 -2.01 5.61 6.89
CA PHE A 220 -2.87 6.60 6.27
C PHE A 220 -2.37 8.00 6.55
N ILE A 221 -2.20 8.77 5.47
CA ILE A 221 -1.79 10.17 5.56
C ILE A 221 -2.86 11.07 4.93
N ASP A 222 -3.25 12.11 5.65
CA ASP A 222 -4.08 13.21 5.15
C ASP A 222 -3.48 14.55 5.53
N LYS A 223 -3.49 15.51 4.58
CA LYS A 223 -2.98 16.89 4.79
C LYS A 223 -1.63 16.94 5.50
N GLY A 224 -0.72 16.01 5.15
CA GLY A 224 0.64 15.95 5.70
C GLY A 224 0.76 15.32 7.08
N ARG A 225 -0.28 14.67 7.63
CA ARG A 225 -0.28 14.04 8.96
C ARG A 225 -0.66 12.57 8.87
N ILE A 226 -0.03 11.72 9.66
CA ILE A 226 -0.51 10.34 9.82
C ILE A 226 -1.81 10.38 10.61
N VAL A 227 -2.84 9.80 10.03
CA VAL A 227 -4.18 9.73 10.63
C VAL A 227 -4.49 8.36 11.21
N HIS A 228 -3.87 7.30 10.66
CA HIS A 228 -3.99 5.96 11.18
C HIS A 228 -2.78 5.10 10.77
N HIS A 229 -2.44 4.11 11.63
CA HIS A 229 -1.48 3.06 11.33
C HIS A 229 -1.99 1.75 11.95
N GLY A 230 -2.28 0.76 11.13
CA GLY A 230 -2.81 -0.53 11.58
C GLY A 230 -2.97 -1.53 10.43
N ASP A 231 -3.43 -2.73 10.75
CA ASP A 231 -3.77 -3.72 9.74
C ASP A 231 -5.10 -3.39 9.03
N ALA A 232 -5.29 -3.96 7.83
CA ALA A 232 -6.49 -3.74 7.03
C ALA A 232 -7.77 -4.23 7.75
N GLU A 233 -7.66 -5.30 8.56
CA GLU A 233 -8.80 -5.84 9.30
C GLU A 233 -9.22 -4.94 10.46
N SER A 234 -8.28 -4.33 11.17
CA SER A 234 -8.59 -3.40 12.26
C SER A 234 -9.38 -2.20 11.78
N MET A 235 -9.10 -1.72 10.56
CA MET A 235 -9.86 -0.65 9.94
C MET A 235 -11.29 -1.05 9.57
N THR A 236 -11.45 -2.24 8.99
CA THR A 236 -12.79 -2.71 8.57
C THR A 236 -13.67 -3.09 9.75
N ARG A 237 -13.07 -3.54 10.86
CA ARG A 237 -13.81 -3.85 12.10
C ARG A 237 -14.35 -2.61 12.80
N GLY A 238 -13.77 -1.43 12.56
CA GLY A 238 -14.20 -0.13 13.08
C GLY A 238 -14.09 0.02 14.59
N THR A 239 -13.96 1.24 15.07
CA THR A 239 -14.21 1.64 16.48
C THR A 239 -15.72 1.66 16.75
N ALA A 240 -16.41 0.55 16.49
CA ALA A 240 -17.86 0.51 16.57
C ALA A 240 -18.31 0.39 18.04
N ALA A 241 -18.83 1.48 18.57
CA ALA A 241 -19.62 1.47 19.79
C ALA A 241 -20.94 0.68 19.63
N VAL A 242 -21.35 0.37 18.38
CA VAL A 242 -22.45 -0.53 18.03
C VAL A 242 -21.99 -1.36 16.84
N ALA A 243 -21.88 -2.67 17.03
CA ALA A 243 -21.52 -3.60 15.96
C ALA A 243 -22.71 -3.73 14.99
N GLU A 244 -22.72 -2.92 13.93
CA GLU A 244 -23.72 -3.00 12.87
C GLU A 244 -23.15 -3.78 11.68
N THR A 245 -24.01 -4.58 11.05
CA THR A 245 -23.64 -5.34 9.84
C THR A 245 -24.57 -4.97 8.69
N LEU A 246 -24.00 -4.65 7.53
CA LEU A 246 -24.73 -4.53 6.29
C LEU A 246 -24.91 -5.91 5.66
N VAL A 247 -26.12 -6.22 5.27
CA VAL A 247 -26.48 -7.49 4.63
C VAL A 247 -27.23 -7.20 3.35
N ASN A 248 -26.79 -7.77 2.24
CA ASN A 248 -27.54 -7.77 1.00
C ASN A 248 -28.45 -8.99 0.98
N VAL A 249 -29.75 -8.75 0.80
CA VAL A 249 -30.76 -9.80 0.75
C VAL A 249 -31.50 -9.74 -0.59
N GLN A 250 -31.55 -10.87 -1.31
CA GLN A 250 -32.38 -11.00 -2.51
C GLN A 250 -33.49 -12.03 -2.24
N VAL A 251 -34.65 -11.77 -2.82
CA VAL A 251 -35.82 -12.65 -2.68
C VAL A 251 -36.38 -13.04 -4.04
N ALA A 252 -36.97 -14.25 -4.12
CA ALA A 252 -37.79 -14.62 -5.25
C ALA A 252 -39.16 -13.99 -5.09
N GLY A 253 -39.63 -13.32 -6.14
CA GLY A 253 -40.93 -12.62 -6.15
C GLY A 253 -40.83 -11.12 -5.90
N ASP A 254 -41.76 -10.55 -5.18
CA ASP A 254 -41.87 -9.10 -4.98
C ASP A 254 -40.93 -8.60 -3.86
N PRO A 255 -39.92 -7.77 -4.20
CA PRO A 255 -38.99 -7.19 -3.22
C PRO A 255 -39.66 -6.32 -2.15
N ALA A 256 -40.83 -5.73 -2.46
CA ALA A 256 -41.56 -4.90 -1.50
C ALA A 256 -41.96 -5.67 -0.24
N LYS A 257 -42.16 -7.00 -0.33
CA LYS A 257 -42.45 -7.84 0.84
C LYS A 257 -41.28 -7.91 1.81
N LEU A 258 -40.04 -7.93 1.30
CA LEU A 258 -38.82 -7.90 2.14
C LEU A 258 -38.71 -6.54 2.86
N VAL A 259 -38.96 -5.44 2.15
CA VAL A 259 -38.93 -4.10 2.72
C VAL A 259 -39.99 -3.94 3.82
N GLN A 260 -41.24 -4.38 3.57
CA GLN A 260 -42.30 -4.37 4.58
C GLN A 260 -41.95 -5.23 5.80
N TRP A 261 -41.40 -6.41 5.58
CA TRP A 261 -40.95 -7.28 6.65
C TRP A 261 -39.83 -6.60 7.49
N ALA A 262 -38.85 -6.01 6.85
CA ALA A 262 -37.71 -5.32 7.51
C ALA A 262 -38.18 -4.16 8.39
N LEU A 263 -39.19 -3.40 7.96
CA LEU A 263 -39.78 -2.29 8.73
C LEU A 263 -40.48 -2.76 10.01
N THR A 264 -40.91 -4.03 10.10
CA THR A 264 -41.52 -4.63 11.32
C THR A 264 -40.52 -5.38 12.18
N ALA A 265 -39.31 -5.61 11.68
CA ALA A 265 -38.31 -6.39 12.41
C ALA A 265 -37.45 -5.49 13.31
N PRO A 266 -37.38 -5.78 14.63
CA PRO A 266 -36.51 -5.02 15.52
C PRO A 266 -35.02 -5.22 15.10
N MET A 267 -34.19 -4.21 15.27
CA MET A 267 -32.76 -4.21 14.96
C MET A 267 -32.41 -4.26 13.46
N ILE A 268 -33.39 -4.06 12.57
CA ILE A 268 -33.14 -4.05 11.11
C ILE A 268 -33.61 -2.72 10.54
N GLU A 269 -32.75 -2.09 9.75
CA GLU A 269 -33.04 -0.86 9.00
C GLU A 269 -32.85 -1.10 7.51
N VAL A 270 -33.76 -0.62 6.68
CA VAL A 270 -33.62 -0.64 5.23
C VAL A 270 -32.73 0.52 4.82
N VAL A 271 -31.56 0.22 4.28
CA VAL A 271 -30.59 1.21 3.81
C VAL A 271 -30.89 1.61 2.37
N GLU A 272 -31.18 0.60 1.52
CA GLU A 272 -31.43 0.80 0.10
C GLU A 272 -32.32 -0.32 -0.45
N GLU A 273 -33.27 0.03 -1.28
CA GLU A 273 -34.08 -0.92 -2.03
C GLU A 273 -33.40 -1.24 -3.35
N THR A 274 -33.35 -2.53 -3.71
CA THR A 274 -32.76 -2.99 -4.96
C THR A 274 -33.81 -3.67 -5.86
N LYS A 275 -33.50 -3.89 -7.14
CA LYS A 275 -34.43 -4.53 -8.09
C LYS A 275 -34.87 -5.94 -7.68
N ARG A 276 -34.14 -6.64 -6.82
CA ARG A 276 -34.39 -8.03 -6.41
C ARG A 276 -34.47 -8.23 -4.90
N GLY A 277 -34.39 -7.15 -4.11
CA GLY A 277 -34.38 -7.25 -2.67
C GLY A 277 -34.06 -5.93 -1.98
N ALA A 278 -33.24 -5.97 -0.93
CA ALA A 278 -32.83 -4.79 -0.20
C ALA A 278 -31.45 -4.95 0.45
N ARG A 279 -30.81 -3.85 0.66
CA ARG A 279 -29.64 -3.70 1.54
C ARG A 279 -30.12 -3.32 2.92
N LEU A 280 -29.84 -4.18 3.89
CA LEU A 280 -30.32 -4.06 5.26
C LEU A 280 -29.16 -3.79 6.21
N ARG A 281 -29.38 -2.94 7.22
CA ARG A 281 -28.49 -2.75 8.34
C ARG A 281 -29.04 -3.53 9.52
N VAL A 282 -28.25 -4.47 10.05
CA VAL A 282 -28.57 -5.26 11.23
C VAL A 282 -27.74 -4.72 12.40
N GLN A 283 -28.37 -4.35 13.50
CA GLN A 283 -27.70 -3.84 14.70
C GLN A 283 -27.05 -4.98 15.51
N SER A 284 -26.22 -5.77 14.84
CA SER A 284 -25.39 -6.82 15.45
C SER A 284 -24.31 -7.26 14.46
N ALA A 285 -23.13 -7.65 14.96
CA ALA A 285 -22.07 -8.27 14.17
C ALA A 285 -21.92 -9.78 14.48
N GLU A 286 -22.71 -10.32 15.41
CA GLU A 286 -22.63 -11.73 15.77
C GLU A 286 -23.23 -12.61 14.68
N GLU A 287 -22.47 -13.63 14.25
CA GLU A 287 -22.92 -14.59 13.23
C GLU A 287 -24.22 -15.32 13.63
N GLY A 288 -24.37 -15.62 14.93
CA GLY A 288 -25.59 -16.21 15.47
C GLY A 288 -26.83 -15.34 15.28
N THR A 289 -26.70 -14.03 15.45
CA THR A 289 -27.77 -13.05 15.23
C THR A 289 -28.13 -12.97 13.74
N LEU A 290 -27.14 -12.92 12.86
CA LEU A 290 -27.37 -12.88 11.40
C LEU A 290 -28.07 -14.17 10.92
N ALA A 291 -27.63 -15.33 11.40
CA ALA A 291 -28.28 -16.61 11.14
C ALA A 291 -29.74 -16.64 11.65
N GLY A 292 -29.99 -16.01 12.80
CA GLY A 292 -31.32 -15.81 13.36
C GLY A 292 -32.22 -14.95 12.47
N VAL A 293 -31.68 -13.85 11.94
CA VAL A 293 -32.38 -12.96 10.99
C VAL A 293 -32.79 -13.72 9.73
N LEU A 294 -31.85 -14.46 9.11
CA LEU A 294 -32.15 -15.28 7.94
C LEU A 294 -33.22 -16.34 8.20
N ARG A 295 -33.12 -17.05 9.33
CA ARG A 295 -34.11 -18.06 9.74
C ARG A 295 -35.48 -17.43 9.89
N ARG A 296 -35.60 -16.26 10.52
CA ARG A 296 -36.85 -15.55 10.69
C ARG A 296 -37.45 -15.12 9.35
N MET A 297 -36.65 -14.59 8.43
CA MET A 297 -37.10 -14.23 7.06
C MET A 297 -37.78 -15.43 6.39
N ILE A 298 -37.14 -16.61 6.43
CA ILE A 298 -37.65 -17.85 5.82
C ILE A 298 -38.93 -18.31 6.53
N THR A 299 -38.96 -18.27 7.87
CA THR A 299 -40.10 -18.68 8.64
C THR A 299 -41.32 -17.79 8.44
N ASP A 300 -41.10 -16.48 8.23
CA ASP A 300 -42.14 -15.51 7.94
C ASP A 300 -42.56 -15.52 6.44
N GLY A 301 -42.08 -16.48 5.66
CA GLY A 301 -42.55 -16.78 4.30
C GLY A 301 -41.80 -16.06 3.18
N LEU A 302 -40.70 -15.39 3.47
CA LEU A 302 -39.85 -14.78 2.45
C LEU A 302 -39.03 -15.87 1.74
N GLN A 303 -39.08 -15.87 0.41
CA GLN A 303 -38.26 -16.77 -0.41
C GLN A 303 -36.88 -16.14 -0.66
N VAL A 304 -36.00 -16.26 0.32
CA VAL A 304 -34.63 -15.70 0.25
C VAL A 304 -33.81 -16.51 -0.77
N THR A 305 -33.27 -15.84 -1.77
CA THR A 305 -32.41 -16.45 -2.82
C THR A 305 -30.94 -16.12 -2.60
N ASP A 306 -30.65 -15.03 -1.91
CA ASP A 306 -29.31 -14.63 -1.54
C ASP A 306 -29.33 -13.89 -0.21
N PHE A 307 -28.38 -14.18 0.66
CA PHE A 307 -28.20 -13.52 1.93
C PHE A 307 -26.70 -13.50 2.24
N HIS A 308 -26.04 -12.39 1.94
CA HIS A 308 -24.63 -12.29 2.24
C HIS A 308 -24.31 -11.01 3.02
N ARG A 309 -23.37 -11.17 3.94
CA ARG A 309 -22.79 -10.06 4.67
C ARG A 309 -22.00 -9.22 3.71
N GLU A 310 -22.26 -7.92 3.66
CA GLU A 310 -21.41 -7.00 2.93
C GLU A 310 -20.15 -6.78 3.76
N GLU A 311 -19.02 -7.21 3.20
CA GLU A 311 -17.74 -6.84 3.78
C GLU A 311 -17.54 -5.35 3.58
N ARG A 312 -17.33 -4.65 4.69
CA ARG A 312 -17.02 -3.21 4.63
C ARG A 312 -15.74 -3.03 3.85
N LYS A 313 -15.82 -2.34 2.74
CA LYS A 313 -14.63 -2.06 1.93
C LYS A 313 -13.70 -1.13 2.70
N LEU A 314 -12.41 -1.33 2.51
CA LEU A 314 -11.39 -0.45 3.10
C LEU A 314 -11.60 1.01 2.71
N GLU A 315 -12.09 1.25 1.48
CA GLU A 315 -12.40 2.57 0.96
C GLU A 315 -13.50 3.26 1.78
N ASP A 316 -14.58 2.55 2.11
CA ASP A 316 -15.69 3.08 2.91
C ASP A 316 -15.23 3.40 4.34
N ALA A 317 -14.44 2.49 4.93
CA ALA A 317 -13.86 2.69 6.25
C ALA A 317 -12.94 3.92 6.30
N PHE A 318 -12.16 4.14 5.23
CA PHE A 318 -11.28 5.29 5.11
C PHE A 318 -12.05 6.60 4.96
N ILE A 319 -13.10 6.63 4.11
CA ILE A 319 -13.95 7.80 3.92
C ILE A 319 -14.63 8.19 5.24
N ASP A 320 -15.16 7.22 5.97
CA ASP A 320 -15.79 7.45 7.27
C ASP A 320 -14.79 8.01 8.29
N MET A 321 -13.56 7.47 8.32
CA MET A 321 -12.49 7.95 9.17
C MET A 321 -12.14 9.41 8.85
N LEU A 322 -11.98 9.76 7.57
CA LEU A 322 -11.73 11.15 7.16
C LEU A 322 -12.89 12.07 7.59
N GLY A 323 -14.14 11.62 7.44
CA GLY A 323 -15.31 12.36 7.87
C GLY A 323 -15.37 12.59 9.39
N GLN A 324 -14.86 11.65 10.19
CA GLN A 324 -14.74 11.80 11.65
C GLN A 324 -13.59 12.76 12.04
N ILE A 325 -12.49 12.74 11.31
CA ILE A 325 -11.36 13.66 11.50
C ILE A 325 -11.80 15.10 11.23
N ASP A 326 -12.48 15.35 10.12
CA ASP A 326 -12.98 16.70 9.76
C ASP A 326 -14.00 17.22 10.78
N LYS A 327 -14.76 16.34 11.43
CA LYS A 327 -15.72 16.68 12.52
C LYS A 327 -15.06 16.79 13.89
N GLY A 328 -13.76 16.51 14.03
CA GLY A 328 -13.03 16.51 15.31
C GLY A 328 -13.46 15.42 16.29
N THR A 329 -14.17 14.39 15.81
CA THR A 329 -14.68 13.29 16.63
C THR A 329 -13.79 12.04 16.62
N PHE A 330 -12.82 12.00 15.72
CA PHE A 330 -11.87 10.89 15.62
C PHE A 330 -10.87 10.94 16.77
N LYS A 331 -10.92 9.94 17.65
CA LYS A 331 -9.87 9.67 18.62
C LYS A 331 -8.88 8.73 17.94
N GLY A 332 -7.92 9.30 17.19
CA GLY A 332 -6.84 8.53 16.58
C GLY A 332 -6.07 7.75 17.63
N ASP A 333 -5.78 6.49 17.34
CA ASP A 333 -4.77 5.77 18.09
C ASP A 333 -3.44 6.51 17.90
N THR A 334 -2.83 6.87 19.02
CA THR A 334 -1.44 7.38 19.02
C THR A 334 -0.58 6.35 18.29
N PRO A 335 0.33 6.75 17.38
CA PRO A 335 1.10 5.80 16.57
C PRO A 335 1.74 4.74 17.48
N GLN A 336 1.20 3.54 17.48
CA GLN A 336 1.84 2.41 18.14
C GLN A 336 3.00 1.98 17.24
N HIS A 337 4.19 1.90 17.82
CA HIS A 337 5.34 1.30 17.16
C HIS A 337 4.98 -0.15 16.84
N VAL A 338 4.81 -0.47 15.56
CA VAL A 338 4.65 -1.85 15.11
C VAL A 338 6.00 -2.54 15.27
N GLN A 339 6.08 -3.41 16.26
CA GLN A 339 7.22 -4.30 16.50
C GLN A 339 7.29 -5.42 15.49
#